data_6e65a06ea8f7c62bf905ebe2a9701c9e
#
_entry.id   6e65a06ea8f7c62bf905ebe2a9701c9e
#
_cell.length_a   1.000
_cell.length_b   1.000
_cell.length_c   1.000
_cell.angle_alpha   90.00
_cell.angle_beta   90.00
_cell.angle_gamma   90.00
#
_symmetry.space_group_name_H-M   'P 1'
#
loop_
_entity.id
_entity.type
_entity.pdbx_description
1 polymer ?
#
loop_
_entity_poly.entity_id
_entity_poly.type
_entity_poly.pdbx_seq_one_letter_code
_entity_poly.pdbx_strand_id
1 'polypeptide(L)'
;MKKYFILACCLFGALTMSAQTWEPLFNGKNLNGWKKLNGKAVYKVENNAIVGYTKANTPNTFLVTKKSYGDFILELEFKVDDSMNSGIQFRSESKKEYQKGRVHGYQYEIDPSDRAWSGGIYDEARRGWLYPMTKNPKAQTAFKKGEWNKVRIECLGNSIRTWLNGIPCANIWDDTTPSGFIALQVHEIYNKADAGKCVAWRDIRICTTDVAKYVTPEAQLAPEANMIANTLSPTEKKEGWALLWDGKTAEGWRGARMADFPKKGWAIEDGILKVNKGDGGESTNGGDIVTKRMYKNFILSVDFKITEGANSGIKYFVNPDLNKGAGSAIGCEFQILDDEKHPDAKMGVKGNRQVASLYDLIPAPKDKPFNKKEWNTATIVVKGNHVEHWLNGVKVIEYTRNNAMWNALVAYSKYRDWPNFGNAEEGHILLQDHGDEVWFKNVKIKELK
;
A
#
# COMPACT_ATOMS: atom_id res chain seq x y z
N MET A 1 74.63 29.28 9.94
CA MET A 1 73.17 29.22 9.72
C MET A 1 72.83 27.93 9.03
N LYS A 2 72.32 26.92 9.76
CA LYS A 2 71.90 25.63 9.19
C LYS A 2 70.43 25.70 8.82
N LYS A 3 70.10 25.52 7.53
CA LYS A 3 68.73 25.45 7.01
C LYS A 3 68.23 24.03 7.18
N TYR A 4 67.16 23.82 7.97
CA TYR A 4 66.44 22.57 8.04
C TYR A 4 65.34 22.55 6.96
N PHE A 5 65.40 21.62 6.03
CA PHE A 5 64.33 21.28 5.11
C PHE A 5 63.41 20.31 5.79
N ILE A 6 62.13 20.70 6.01
CA ILE A 6 61.09 19.81 6.48
C ILE A 6 60.40 19.23 5.24
N LEU A 7 60.60 17.92 5.04
CA LEU A 7 59.93 17.17 3.98
C LEU A 7 58.53 16.74 4.49
N ALA A 8 57.53 17.41 4.02
CA ALA A 8 56.12 17.02 4.31
C ALA A 8 55.73 15.83 3.43
N CYS A 9 55.70 14.62 3.99
CA CYS A 9 55.10 13.44 3.35
C CYS A 9 53.56 13.56 3.36
N CYS A 10 52.96 13.95 2.23
CA CYS A 10 51.55 13.80 1.99
C CYS A 10 51.25 12.32 1.77
N LEU A 11 50.70 11.64 2.80
CA LEU A 11 50.05 10.34 2.64
C LEU A 11 48.73 10.53 1.89
N PHE A 12 48.75 10.32 0.58
CA PHE A 12 47.53 10.09 -0.19
C PHE A 12 46.98 8.71 0.19
N GLY A 13 46.06 8.63 1.11
CA GLY A 13 45.23 7.45 1.32
C GLY A 13 44.42 7.18 0.06
N ALA A 14 44.81 6.21 -0.75
CA ALA A 14 43.98 5.71 -1.83
C ALA A 14 42.73 5.10 -1.23
N LEU A 15 41.63 5.81 -1.24
CA LEU A 15 40.29 5.24 -1.04
C LEU A 15 40.06 4.28 -2.20
N THR A 16 40.34 2.97 -1.94
CA THR A 16 39.90 1.92 -2.83
C THR A 16 38.38 1.89 -2.85
N MET A 17 37.78 2.52 -3.84
CA MET A 17 36.35 2.30 -4.13
C MET A 17 36.23 0.82 -4.50
N SER A 18 35.70 0.01 -3.57
CA SER A 18 35.33 -1.37 -3.86
C SER A 18 34.31 -1.35 -4.99
N ALA A 19 34.63 -1.93 -6.11
CA ALA A 19 33.68 -2.06 -7.21
C ALA A 19 32.56 -3.02 -6.79
N GLN A 20 31.34 -2.73 -7.24
CA GLN A 20 30.17 -3.59 -7.01
C GLN A 20 30.46 -5.00 -7.53
N THR A 21 30.38 -6.00 -6.65
CA THR A 21 30.66 -7.40 -7.01
C THR A 21 29.39 -8.08 -7.49
N TRP A 22 29.36 -8.47 -8.76
CA TRP A 22 28.26 -9.19 -9.38
C TRP A 22 28.57 -10.68 -9.50
N GLU A 23 27.64 -11.54 -9.05
CA GLU A 23 27.63 -12.98 -9.25
C GLU A 23 26.65 -13.33 -10.39
N PRO A 24 27.09 -14.00 -11.48
CA PRO A 24 26.15 -14.47 -12.49
C PRO A 24 25.33 -15.64 -11.95
N LEU A 25 24.01 -15.54 -12.02
CA LEU A 25 23.08 -16.63 -11.69
C LEU A 25 22.83 -17.58 -12.86
N PHE A 26 23.20 -17.17 -14.06
CA PHE A 26 23.13 -17.95 -15.28
C PHE A 26 24.43 -17.79 -16.09
N ASN A 27 25.01 -18.92 -16.53
CA ASN A 27 26.30 -18.95 -17.23
C ASN A 27 26.17 -18.92 -18.76
N GLY A 28 24.98 -18.73 -19.31
CA GLY A 28 24.70 -18.75 -20.74
C GLY A 28 24.66 -20.12 -21.41
N LYS A 29 25.02 -21.22 -20.67
CA LYS A 29 25.24 -22.53 -21.26
C LYS A 29 24.34 -23.64 -20.75
N ASN A 30 24.01 -23.63 -19.48
CA ASN A 30 23.20 -24.69 -18.85
C ASN A 30 22.45 -24.19 -17.63
N LEU A 31 21.54 -25.00 -17.10
CA LEU A 31 20.67 -24.68 -15.94
C LEU A 31 21.31 -25.13 -14.61
N ASN A 32 22.62 -25.26 -14.52
CA ASN A 32 23.26 -25.55 -13.24
C ASN A 32 22.99 -24.45 -12.22
N GLY A 33 22.66 -24.81 -10.99
CA GLY A 33 22.23 -23.86 -9.96
C GLY A 33 20.71 -23.61 -9.90
N TRP A 34 19.96 -24.16 -10.85
CA TRP A 34 18.50 -24.05 -10.94
C TRP A 34 17.82 -25.41 -10.75
N LYS A 35 16.55 -25.39 -10.34
CA LYS A 35 15.64 -26.54 -10.29
C LYS A 35 14.23 -26.11 -10.66
N LYS A 36 13.43 -27.03 -11.22
CA LYS A 36 12.04 -26.77 -11.61
C LYS A 36 11.09 -27.14 -10.47
N LEU A 37 10.11 -26.28 -10.18
CA LEU A 37 9.04 -26.51 -9.20
C LEU A 37 7.65 -26.30 -9.83
N ASN A 38 6.68 -26.95 -9.23
CA ASN A 38 5.24 -26.95 -9.53
C ASN A 38 4.91 -27.50 -10.92
N GLY A 39 4.55 -26.68 -11.90
CA GLY A 39 4.03 -27.15 -13.18
C GLY A 39 4.96 -27.96 -14.08
N LYS A 40 4.57 -28.13 -15.34
CA LYS A 40 5.25 -29.02 -16.33
C LYS A 40 5.73 -28.26 -17.57
N ALA A 41 5.79 -26.93 -17.55
CA ALA A 41 6.37 -26.15 -18.64
C ALA A 41 7.85 -26.54 -18.84
N VAL A 42 8.37 -26.28 -20.03
CA VAL A 42 9.74 -26.68 -20.43
C VAL A 42 10.64 -25.47 -20.42
N TYR A 43 11.84 -25.63 -19.84
CA TYR A 43 12.92 -24.65 -19.92
C TYR A 43 14.06 -25.21 -20.71
N LYS A 44 14.61 -24.41 -21.62
CA LYS A 44 15.80 -24.73 -22.44
C LYS A 44 16.79 -23.57 -22.38
N VAL A 45 18.01 -23.84 -22.76
CA VAL A 45 19.02 -22.80 -23.01
C VAL A 45 19.16 -22.63 -24.50
N GLU A 46 18.87 -21.45 -24.99
CA GLU A 46 18.92 -21.10 -26.42
C GLU A 46 19.52 -19.69 -26.56
N ASN A 47 20.48 -19.51 -27.46
CA ASN A 47 21.09 -18.19 -27.75
C ASN A 47 21.55 -17.42 -26.50
N ASN A 48 22.24 -18.08 -25.56
CA ASN A 48 22.69 -17.53 -24.29
C ASN A 48 21.52 -17.01 -23.35
N ALA A 49 20.31 -17.49 -23.55
CA ALA A 49 19.16 -17.19 -22.73
C ALA A 49 18.52 -18.45 -22.16
N ILE A 50 17.90 -18.35 -20.99
CA ILE A 50 16.94 -19.34 -20.49
C ILE A 50 15.62 -19.04 -21.19
N VAL A 51 15.06 -20.02 -21.91
CA VAL A 51 13.77 -19.88 -22.59
C VAL A 51 12.76 -20.85 -21.97
N GLY A 52 11.67 -20.31 -21.46
CA GLY A 52 10.54 -21.06 -20.92
C GLY A 52 9.40 -21.12 -21.93
N TYR A 53 8.88 -22.33 -22.18
CA TYR A 53 7.80 -22.59 -23.12
C TYR A 53 6.53 -22.98 -22.39
N THR A 54 5.43 -22.32 -22.74
CA THR A 54 4.10 -22.63 -22.19
C THR A 54 3.65 -24.04 -22.53
N LYS A 55 2.93 -24.62 -21.58
CA LYS A 55 2.29 -25.92 -21.73
C LYS A 55 0.86 -25.85 -21.20
N ALA A 56 -0.11 -26.24 -22.03
CA ALA A 56 -1.52 -26.20 -21.63
C ALA A 56 -1.83 -27.17 -20.49
N ASN A 57 -2.81 -26.82 -19.66
CA ASN A 57 -3.34 -27.63 -18.57
C ASN A 57 -2.27 -28.06 -17.55
N THR A 58 -1.39 -27.13 -17.20
CA THR A 58 -0.44 -27.27 -16.10
C THR A 58 -0.41 -25.98 -15.29
N PRO A 59 -0.31 -26.04 -13.96
CA PRO A 59 -0.20 -24.81 -13.16
C PRO A 59 1.09 -24.05 -13.50
N ASN A 60 1.20 -22.84 -12.98
CA ASN A 60 2.42 -22.04 -13.03
C ASN A 60 3.64 -22.91 -12.78
N THR A 61 4.64 -22.79 -13.65
CA THR A 61 5.91 -23.51 -13.53
C THR A 61 7.01 -22.51 -13.23
N PHE A 62 7.86 -22.84 -12.26
CA PHE A 62 8.92 -21.96 -11.78
C PHE A 62 10.28 -22.64 -11.93
N LEU A 63 11.23 -21.98 -12.57
CA LEU A 63 12.63 -22.37 -12.54
C LEU A 63 13.31 -21.57 -11.42
N VAL A 64 13.63 -22.23 -10.30
CA VAL A 64 14.06 -21.58 -9.06
C VAL A 64 15.56 -21.77 -8.82
N THR A 65 16.21 -20.77 -8.22
CA THR A 65 17.61 -20.91 -7.74
C THR A 65 17.67 -21.91 -6.57
N LYS A 66 18.76 -22.67 -6.49
CA LYS A 66 19.00 -23.58 -5.36
C LYS A 66 19.38 -22.86 -4.08
N LYS A 67 19.92 -21.64 -4.19
CA LYS A 67 20.25 -20.75 -3.08
C LYS A 67 19.08 -19.81 -2.80
N SER A 68 18.98 -19.35 -1.56
CA SER A 68 18.10 -18.26 -1.12
C SER A 68 18.90 -16.98 -0.90
N TYR A 69 18.24 -15.83 -1.06
CA TYR A 69 18.85 -14.50 -0.98
C TYR A 69 17.99 -13.60 -0.08
N GLY A 70 18.63 -12.84 0.80
CA GLY A 70 18.00 -11.84 1.68
C GLY A 70 18.12 -10.45 1.09
N ASP A 71 19.19 -9.73 1.40
CA ASP A 71 19.51 -8.44 0.80
C ASP A 71 20.26 -8.63 -0.50
N PHE A 72 19.81 -7.98 -1.55
CA PHE A 72 20.43 -8.10 -2.88
C PHE A 72 20.00 -6.99 -3.84
N ILE A 73 20.77 -6.84 -4.91
CA ILE A 73 20.36 -6.20 -6.15
C ILE A 73 20.39 -7.27 -7.23
N LEU A 74 19.27 -7.50 -7.90
CA LEU A 74 19.12 -8.42 -9.03
C LEU A 74 18.96 -7.63 -10.31
N GLU A 75 19.75 -7.95 -11.32
CA GLU A 75 19.57 -7.43 -12.68
C GLU A 75 19.49 -8.57 -13.70
N LEU A 76 18.61 -8.38 -14.67
CA LEU A 76 18.45 -9.29 -15.78
C LEU A 76 17.74 -8.61 -16.95
N GLU A 77 17.71 -9.25 -18.10
CA GLU A 77 16.85 -8.86 -19.20
C GLU A 77 15.84 -9.97 -19.50
N PHE A 78 14.61 -9.57 -19.86
CA PHE A 78 13.60 -10.51 -20.36
C PHE A 78 13.03 -10.06 -21.69
N LYS A 79 12.55 -11.04 -22.46
CA LYS A 79 11.71 -10.85 -23.64
C LYS A 79 10.57 -11.86 -23.58
N VAL A 80 9.35 -11.43 -23.86
CA VAL A 80 8.15 -12.23 -23.71
C VAL A 80 7.26 -12.09 -24.95
N ASP A 81 6.58 -13.18 -25.34
CA ASP A 81 5.56 -13.13 -26.39
C ASP A 81 4.38 -12.28 -25.94
N ASP A 82 3.84 -11.48 -26.84
CA ASP A 82 2.88 -10.39 -26.60
C ASP A 82 1.59 -10.77 -25.86
N SER A 83 1.22 -12.03 -25.88
CA SER A 83 0.00 -12.54 -25.22
C SER A 83 0.29 -13.39 -24.00
N MET A 84 1.52 -13.38 -23.50
CA MET A 84 1.98 -14.21 -22.40
C MET A 84 2.22 -13.40 -21.13
N ASN A 85 1.56 -13.77 -20.04
CA ASN A 85 1.96 -13.29 -18.72
C ASN A 85 3.16 -14.09 -18.20
N SER A 86 3.98 -13.48 -17.38
CA SER A 86 5.12 -14.09 -16.71
C SER A 86 5.48 -13.33 -15.42
N GLY A 87 6.56 -13.73 -14.75
CA GLY A 87 7.06 -13.05 -13.56
C GLY A 87 8.43 -13.51 -13.13
N ILE A 88 9.06 -12.71 -12.30
CA ILE A 88 10.31 -13.04 -11.64
C ILE A 88 10.01 -13.08 -10.13
N GLN A 89 10.05 -14.28 -9.56
CA GLN A 89 9.93 -14.46 -8.12
C GLN A 89 11.21 -14.04 -7.42
N PHE A 90 11.09 -13.43 -6.26
CA PHE A 90 12.21 -13.09 -5.38
C PHE A 90 11.79 -13.17 -3.93
N ARG A 91 12.73 -13.47 -3.03
CA ARG A 91 12.41 -13.75 -1.62
C ARG A 91 11.20 -14.69 -1.49
N SER A 92 11.08 -15.66 -2.40
CA SER A 92 9.93 -16.57 -2.47
C SER A 92 10.27 -17.93 -1.90
N GLU A 93 9.24 -18.68 -1.56
CA GLU A 93 9.34 -19.96 -0.87
C GLU A 93 8.46 -21.02 -1.53
N SER A 94 8.77 -22.30 -1.20
CA SER A 94 7.94 -23.47 -1.54
C SER A 94 8.05 -24.45 -0.37
N LYS A 95 7.15 -24.30 0.59
CA LYS A 95 7.08 -25.12 1.81
C LYS A 95 6.02 -26.20 1.63
N LYS A 96 6.32 -27.46 1.97
CA LYS A 96 5.39 -28.59 1.81
C LYS A 96 4.05 -28.35 2.52
N GLU A 97 4.11 -27.67 3.65
CA GLU A 97 2.95 -27.34 4.50
C GLU A 97 2.05 -26.26 3.88
N TYR A 98 2.62 -25.43 3.00
CA TYR A 98 1.88 -24.36 2.33
C TYR A 98 1.35 -24.83 0.98
N GLN A 99 0.05 -25.04 0.87
CA GLN A 99 -0.66 -25.48 -0.34
C GLN A 99 0.07 -26.60 -1.11
N LYS A 100 0.57 -27.63 -0.38
CA LYS A 100 1.31 -28.79 -0.93
C LYS A 100 2.59 -28.41 -1.70
N GLY A 101 3.30 -27.39 -1.26
CA GLY A 101 4.54 -26.93 -1.88
C GLY A 101 4.36 -25.95 -3.03
N ARG A 102 3.21 -25.29 -3.11
CA ARG A 102 3.01 -24.20 -4.07
C ARG A 102 4.03 -23.09 -3.84
N VAL A 103 4.68 -22.64 -4.92
CA VAL A 103 5.54 -21.45 -4.88
C VAL A 103 4.72 -20.25 -4.48
N HIS A 104 5.21 -19.47 -3.52
CA HIS A 104 4.54 -18.28 -3.01
C HIS A 104 5.56 -17.22 -2.59
N GLY A 105 5.17 -15.96 -2.64
CA GLY A 105 6.02 -14.83 -2.28
C GLY A 105 6.03 -13.74 -3.33
N TYR A 106 6.97 -12.79 -3.20
CA TYR A 106 7.02 -11.61 -4.06
C TYR A 106 7.34 -11.96 -5.50
N GLN A 107 6.60 -11.36 -6.41
CA GLN A 107 6.78 -11.46 -7.87
C GLN A 107 6.91 -10.07 -8.47
N TYR A 108 7.99 -9.85 -9.21
CA TYR A 108 8.06 -8.81 -10.21
C TYR A 108 7.18 -9.23 -11.39
N GLU A 109 6.17 -8.48 -11.68
CA GLU A 109 5.20 -8.81 -12.73
C GLU A 109 5.76 -8.55 -14.12
N ILE A 110 5.49 -9.46 -15.06
CA ILE A 110 5.71 -9.30 -16.50
C ILE A 110 4.35 -9.43 -17.19
N ASP A 111 3.76 -8.29 -17.56
CA ASP A 111 2.42 -8.17 -18.11
C ASP A 111 2.45 -7.34 -19.40
N PRO A 112 2.52 -7.99 -20.59
CA PRO A 112 2.54 -7.29 -21.87
C PRO A 112 1.16 -6.86 -22.35
N SER A 113 0.09 -7.10 -21.59
CA SER A 113 -1.27 -6.69 -21.92
C SER A 113 -1.46 -5.18 -21.85
N ASP A 114 -2.59 -4.68 -22.36
CA ASP A 114 -2.96 -3.26 -22.31
C ASP A 114 -3.11 -2.72 -20.88
N ARG A 115 -3.23 -3.59 -19.88
CA ARG A 115 -3.18 -3.23 -18.47
C ARG A 115 -1.83 -2.62 -18.08
N ALA A 116 -0.73 -3.02 -18.73
CA ALA A 116 0.61 -2.47 -18.59
C ALA A 116 1.12 -2.46 -17.13
N TRP A 117 1.02 -3.61 -16.45
CA TRP A 117 1.44 -3.72 -15.05
C TRP A 117 2.83 -4.35 -14.86
N SER A 118 3.63 -4.46 -15.94
CA SER A 118 5.04 -4.89 -15.84
C SER A 118 5.83 -3.98 -14.90
N GLY A 119 6.61 -4.57 -14.02
CA GLY A 119 7.37 -3.87 -12.97
C GLY A 119 6.63 -3.71 -11.66
N GLY A 120 5.32 -3.96 -11.61
CA GLY A 120 4.54 -4.02 -10.37
C GLY A 120 4.95 -5.19 -9.48
N ILE A 121 4.50 -5.20 -8.23
CA ILE A 121 4.76 -6.28 -7.28
C ILE A 121 3.46 -7.01 -6.95
N TYR A 122 3.44 -8.29 -7.29
CA TYR A 122 2.41 -9.25 -6.93
C TYR A 122 2.94 -10.19 -5.83
N ASP A 123 2.10 -10.68 -4.95
CA ASP A 123 2.46 -11.66 -3.93
C ASP A 123 1.81 -13.01 -4.29
N GLU A 124 2.54 -13.82 -5.08
CA GLU A 124 2.09 -15.07 -5.68
C GLU A 124 1.53 -16.02 -4.62
N ALA A 125 0.34 -16.53 -4.89
CA ALA A 125 -0.37 -17.51 -4.05
C ALA A 125 -0.57 -17.09 -2.58
N ARG A 126 -0.44 -15.79 -2.24
CA ARG A 126 -0.53 -15.31 -0.86
C ARG A 126 -1.47 -14.09 -0.75
N ARG A 127 -0.98 -12.86 -0.93
CA ARG A 127 -1.74 -11.60 -0.70
C ARG A 127 -2.24 -10.93 -1.98
N GLY A 128 -1.81 -11.40 -3.18
CA GLY A 128 -2.17 -10.78 -4.44
C GLY A 128 -1.39 -9.48 -4.70
N TRP A 129 -2.04 -8.47 -5.28
CA TRP A 129 -1.39 -7.22 -5.65
C TRP A 129 -0.97 -6.39 -4.45
N LEU A 130 0.34 -6.21 -4.26
CA LEU A 130 0.92 -5.28 -3.29
C LEU A 130 1.13 -3.90 -3.91
N TYR A 131 1.63 -3.87 -5.13
CA TYR A 131 1.87 -2.62 -5.86
C TYR A 131 1.43 -2.75 -7.32
N PRO A 132 0.13 -2.62 -7.61
CA PRO A 132 -0.37 -2.48 -8.97
C PRO A 132 0.13 -1.16 -9.58
N MET A 133 0.37 -1.12 -10.91
CA MET A 133 0.93 0.07 -11.56
C MET A 133 -0.02 1.27 -11.58
N THR A 134 -1.26 1.13 -11.16
CA THR A 134 -2.16 2.25 -10.86
C THR A 134 -1.64 3.18 -9.75
N LYS A 135 -0.75 2.67 -8.86
CA LYS A 135 -0.03 3.49 -7.87
C LYS A 135 1.09 4.35 -8.48
N ASN A 136 1.56 4.00 -9.69
CA ASN A 136 2.59 4.73 -10.43
C ASN A 136 2.31 4.72 -11.94
N PRO A 137 1.26 5.41 -12.42
CA PRO A 137 0.84 5.38 -13.81
C PRO A 137 1.93 5.81 -14.81
N LYS A 138 2.86 6.65 -14.38
CA LYS A 138 3.97 7.12 -15.23
C LYS A 138 4.89 5.98 -15.69
N ALA A 139 4.99 4.90 -14.93
CA ALA A 139 5.82 3.76 -15.27
C ALA A 139 5.12 2.73 -16.19
N GLN A 140 3.81 2.85 -16.45
CA GLN A 140 3.09 1.94 -17.33
C GLN A 140 3.60 1.96 -18.80
N THR A 141 4.31 3.01 -19.20
CA THR A 141 4.92 3.13 -20.53
C THR A 141 6.34 2.55 -20.59
N ALA A 142 6.86 1.99 -19.51
CA ALA A 142 8.24 1.52 -19.43
C ALA A 142 8.49 0.23 -20.23
N PHE A 143 7.48 -0.62 -20.44
CA PHE A 143 7.58 -1.89 -21.14
C PHE A 143 7.72 -1.67 -22.65
N LYS A 144 8.69 -2.38 -23.26
CA LYS A 144 8.95 -2.37 -24.71
C LYS A 144 8.55 -3.70 -25.31
N LYS A 145 7.44 -3.68 -26.04
CA LYS A 145 6.85 -4.87 -26.66
C LYS A 145 7.76 -5.45 -27.73
N GLY A 146 7.95 -6.76 -27.71
CA GLY A 146 8.81 -7.47 -28.68
C GLY A 146 10.32 -7.23 -28.54
N GLU A 147 10.76 -6.45 -27.54
CA GLU A 147 12.17 -6.17 -27.29
C GLU A 147 12.67 -6.83 -25.99
N TRP A 148 14.00 -6.83 -25.79
CA TRP A 148 14.60 -7.14 -24.52
C TRP A 148 14.38 -5.98 -23.53
N ASN A 149 13.84 -6.29 -22.37
CA ASN A 149 13.52 -5.35 -21.32
C ASN A 149 14.43 -5.56 -20.11
N LYS A 150 15.05 -4.49 -19.63
CA LYS A 150 15.97 -4.53 -18.47
C LYS A 150 15.19 -4.42 -17.18
N VAL A 151 15.44 -5.35 -16.27
CA VAL A 151 14.89 -5.40 -14.93
C VAL A 151 15.98 -5.09 -13.91
N ARG A 152 15.61 -4.31 -12.90
CA ARG A 152 16.37 -4.19 -11.65
C ARG A 152 15.41 -4.37 -10.48
N ILE A 153 15.80 -5.21 -9.51
CA ILE A 153 15.10 -5.42 -8.25
C ILE A 153 16.09 -5.17 -7.12
N GLU A 154 15.73 -4.30 -6.19
CA GLU A 154 16.52 -4.02 -4.98
C GLU A 154 15.75 -4.50 -3.77
N CYS A 155 16.39 -5.31 -2.93
CA CYS A 155 15.90 -5.74 -1.63
C CYS A 155 16.96 -5.41 -0.58
N LEU A 156 16.59 -4.54 0.39
CA LEU A 156 17.46 -4.17 1.51
C LEU A 156 16.60 -4.04 2.78
N GLY A 157 16.79 -4.95 3.74
CA GLY A 157 15.89 -5.07 4.89
C GLY A 157 14.44 -5.20 4.42
N ASN A 158 13.55 -4.34 4.89
CA ASN A 158 12.14 -4.33 4.50
C ASN A 158 11.84 -3.56 3.21
N SER A 159 12.84 -2.86 2.64
CA SER A 159 12.68 -2.11 1.40
C SER A 159 12.76 -3.03 0.19
N ILE A 160 11.74 -2.98 -0.67
CA ILE A 160 11.66 -3.73 -1.93
C ILE A 160 11.30 -2.75 -3.06
N ARG A 161 12.13 -2.69 -4.09
CA ARG A 161 12.02 -1.70 -5.16
C ARG A 161 12.25 -2.34 -6.52
N THR A 162 11.54 -1.87 -7.54
CA THR A 162 11.63 -2.42 -8.90
C THR A 162 11.78 -1.33 -9.96
N TRP A 163 12.49 -1.67 -11.02
CA TRP A 163 12.65 -0.83 -12.22
C TRP A 163 12.47 -1.66 -13.47
N LEU A 164 11.96 -1.01 -14.51
CA LEU A 164 11.85 -1.53 -15.86
C LEU A 164 12.47 -0.53 -16.83
N ASN A 165 13.47 -0.96 -17.58
CA ASN A 165 14.22 -0.11 -18.52
C ASN A 165 14.75 1.21 -17.90
N GLY A 166 15.16 1.17 -16.63
CA GLY A 166 15.65 2.31 -15.87
C GLY A 166 14.57 3.21 -15.28
N ILE A 167 13.29 2.92 -15.54
CA ILE A 167 12.15 3.66 -14.99
C ILE A 167 11.76 3.02 -13.66
N PRO A 168 11.68 3.77 -12.54
CA PRO A 168 11.22 3.24 -11.24
C PRO A 168 9.74 2.85 -11.32
N CYS A 169 9.44 1.59 -10.97
CA CYS A 169 8.10 1.02 -11.11
C CYS A 169 7.37 0.89 -9.78
N ALA A 170 7.91 0.11 -8.84
CA ALA A 170 7.30 -0.12 -7.54
C ALA A 170 8.29 0.13 -6.40
N ASN A 171 7.75 0.49 -5.23
CA ASN A 171 8.49 0.70 -4.00
C ASN A 171 7.59 0.33 -2.83
N ILE A 172 7.92 -0.75 -2.10
CA ILE A 172 7.19 -1.17 -0.93
C ILE A 172 8.10 -1.32 0.29
N TRP A 173 7.50 -1.12 1.46
CA TRP A 173 8.07 -1.42 2.75
C TRP A 173 7.33 -2.62 3.35
N ASP A 174 7.95 -3.80 3.39
CA ASP A 174 7.30 -5.07 3.76
C ASP A 174 8.29 -6.04 4.41
N ASP A 175 7.86 -6.76 5.46
CA ASP A 175 8.68 -7.67 6.25
C ASP A 175 8.24 -9.14 6.18
N THR A 176 7.28 -9.48 5.34
CA THR A 176 6.63 -10.79 5.34
C THR A 176 7.58 -11.95 5.03
N THR A 177 8.53 -11.74 4.11
CA THR A 177 9.53 -12.77 3.76
C THR A 177 10.90 -12.12 3.58
N PRO A 178 11.80 -12.18 4.59
CA PRO A 178 13.09 -11.49 4.54
C PRO A 178 14.11 -12.15 3.60
N SER A 179 13.91 -13.42 3.24
CA SER A 179 14.79 -14.15 2.34
C SER A 179 14.07 -15.28 1.65
N GLY A 180 14.53 -15.67 0.47
CA GLY A 180 13.98 -16.78 -0.30
C GLY A 180 14.70 -16.93 -1.65
N PHE A 181 14.24 -17.87 -2.47
CA PHE A 181 14.82 -18.07 -3.79
C PHE A 181 14.38 -17.00 -4.79
N ILE A 182 15.11 -16.92 -5.90
CA ILE A 182 14.72 -16.23 -7.14
C ILE A 182 14.17 -17.27 -8.10
N ALA A 183 13.10 -16.95 -8.84
CA ALA A 183 12.58 -17.86 -9.85
C ALA A 183 12.05 -17.14 -11.09
N LEU A 184 12.07 -17.85 -12.20
CA LEU A 184 11.55 -17.44 -13.49
C LEU A 184 10.25 -18.20 -13.76
N GLN A 185 9.14 -17.48 -13.95
CA GLN A 185 7.82 -18.08 -14.10
C GLN A 185 7.49 -18.31 -15.58
N VAL A 186 6.98 -19.51 -15.89
CA VAL A 186 6.14 -19.74 -17.06
C VAL A 186 4.70 -19.85 -16.58
N HIS A 187 3.89 -18.87 -16.96
CA HIS A 187 2.51 -18.77 -16.50
C HIS A 187 1.65 -19.91 -17.05
N GLU A 188 0.67 -20.33 -16.25
CA GLU A 188 -0.33 -21.33 -16.67
C GLU A 188 -1.15 -20.82 -17.87
N ILE A 189 -1.50 -21.74 -18.75
CA ILE A 189 -2.39 -21.47 -19.87
C ILE A 189 -3.45 -22.59 -19.96
N TYR A 190 -4.66 -22.18 -20.30
CA TYR A 190 -5.78 -23.11 -20.49
C TYR A 190 -6.06 -23.34 -21.98
N ASN A 191 -5.83 -22.33 -22.82
CA ASN A 191 -6.02 -22.45 -24.25
C ASN A 191 -4.81 -23.16 -24.91
N LYS A 192 -5.07 -24.27 -25.60
CA LYS A 192 -4.02 -25.02 -26.32
C LYS A 192 -3.36 -24.19 -27.43
N ALA A 193 -4.03 -23.17 -27.99
CA ALA A 193 -3.46 -22.28 -28.99
C ALA A 193 -2.29 -21.43 -28.44
N ASP A 194 -2.22 -21.26 -27.13
CA ASP A 194 -1.13 -20.55 -26.47
C ASP A 194 0.05 -21.46 -26.08
N ALA A 195 -0.04 -22.76 -26.37
CA ALA A 195 1.05 -23.70 -26.10
C ALA A 195 2.22 -23.47 -27.05
N GLY A 196 3.46 -23.47 -26.48
CA GLY A 196 4.68 -23.22 -27.21
C GLY A 196 5.08 -21.74 -27.33
N LYS A 197 4.26 -20.80 -26.87
CA LYS A 197 4.70 -19.42 -26.67
C LYS A 197 5.78 -19.35 -25.62
N CYS A 198 6.66 -18.35 -25.68
CA CYS A 198 7.84 -18.34 -24.88
C CYS A 198 8.09 -17.02 -24.13
N VAL A 199 8.79 -17.12 -23.04
CA VAL A 199 9.46 -16.04 -22.37
C VAL A 199 10.93 -16.40 -22.21
N ALA A 200 11.82 -15.46 -22.47
CA ALA A 200 13.27 -15.63 -22.40
C ALA A 200 13.89 -14.67 -21.40
N TRP A 201 14.95 -15.15 -20.70
CA TRP A 201 15.72 -14.36 -19.74
C TRP A 201 17.22 -14.52 -20.00
N ARG A 202 17.98 -13.44 -19.89
CA ARG A 202 19.43 -13.42 -20.03
C ARG A 202 20.10 -12.44 -19.10
N ASP A 203 21.43 -12.45 -19.06
CA ASP A 203 22.26 -11.52 -18.29
C ASP A 203 21.86 -11.45 -16.80
N ILE A 204 21.48 -12.62 -16.25
CA ILE A 204 20.96 -12.75 -14.89
C ILE A 204 22.12 -12.69 -13.91
N ARG A 205 22.20 -11.60 -13.13
CA ARG A 205 23.27 -11.36 -12.17
C ARG A 205 22.75 -10.78 -10.87
N ILE A 206 23.43 -11.07 -9.78
CA ILE A 206 23.06 -10.62 -8.44
C ILE A 206 24.25 -10.01 -7.72
N CYS A 207 24.01 -8.96 -6.95
CA CYS A 207 24.97 -8.41 -5.98
C CYS A 207 24.39 -8.62 -4.59
N THR A 208 25.15 -9.31 -3.72
CA THR A 208 24.77 -9.60 -2.32
C THR A 208 25.75 -9.02 -1.31
N THR A 209 26.82 -8.37 -1.77
CA THR A 209 27.85 -7.75 -0.93
C THR A 209 27.67 -6.24 -0.91
N ASP A 210 27.73 -5.64 0.28
CA ASP A 210 27.65 -4.18 0.45
C ASP A 210 26.42 -3.53 -0.23
N VAL A 211 25.31 -4.23 -0.28
CA VAL A 211 24.08 -3.84 -1.01
C VAL A 211 23.68 -2.40 -0.71
N ALA A 212 23.76 -1.98 0.55
CA ALA A 212 23.40 -0.62 0.99
C ALA A 212 24.20 0.49 0.28
N LYS A 213 25.39 0.20 -0.24
CA LYS A 213 26.23 1.19 -0.97
C LYS A 213 25.76 1.40 -2.41
N TYR A 214 25.00 0.45 -2.96
CA TYR A 214 24.69 0.38 -4.40
C TYR A 214 23.20 0.49 -4.72
N VAL A 215 22.33 0.58 -3.68
CA VAL A 215 20.91 0.85 -3.88
C VAL A 215 20.67 2.26 -4.42
N THR A 216 19.64 2.39 -5.20
CA THR A 216 19.25 3.67 -5.83
C THR A 216 18.86 4.71 -4.77
N PRO A 217 19.36 5.97 -4.87
CA PRO A 217 19.00 7.05 -3.95
C PRO A 217 17.50 7.35 -3.93
N GLU A 218 16.97 7.78 -2.77
CA GLU A 218 15.54 8.06 -2.54
C GLU A 218 14.90 9.00 -3.59
N ALA A 219 15.61 10.01 -4.05
CA ALA A 219 15.09 10.98 -5.02
C ALA A 219 14.71 10.39 -6.40
N GLN A 220 15.07 9.14 -6.65
CA GLN A 220 14.84 8.44 -7.93
C GLN A 220 13.92 7.24 -7.76
N LEU A 221 13.08 7.21 -6.74
CA LEU A 221 12.20 6.08 -6.43
C LEU A 221 10.76 6.33 -6.90
N ALA A 222 10.02 5.24 -7.08
CA ALA A 222 8.56 5.27 -7.16
C ALA A 222 7.95 5.68 -5.81
N PRO A 223 6.71 6.19 -5.77
CA PRO A 223 6.02 6.43 -4.51
C PRO A 223 6.01 5.18 -3.61
N GLU A 224 6.34 5.35 -2.33
CA GLU A 224 6.39 4.22 -1.39
C GLU A 224 4.99 3.80 -0.95
N ALA A 225 4.78 2.48 -0.79
CA ALA A 225 3.61 1.91 -0.14
C ALA A 225 4.06 1.05 1.05
N ASN A 226 3.67 1.44 2.27
CA ASN A 226 3.94 0.68 3.48
C ASN A 226 2.93 -0.46 3.62
N MET A 227 3.40 -1.71 3.60
CA MET A 227 2.59 -2.91 3.71
C MET A 227 2.50 -3.45 5.16
N ILE A 228 3.31 -2.91 6.08
CA ILE A 228 3.33 -3.35 7.48
C ILE A 228 2.29 -2.56 8.26
N ALA A 229 1.21 -3.23 8.63
CA ALA A 229 0.09 -2.59 9.31
C ALA A 229 0.50 -1.91 10.63
N ASN A 230 -0.09 -0.76 10.91
CA ASN A 230 0.09 0.05 12.13
C ASN A 230 1.56 0.40 12.42
N THR A 231 2.34 0.60 11.38
CA THR A 231 3.73 1.05 11.46
C THR A 231 3.97 2.25 10.55
N LEU A 232 5.09 2.90 10.77
CA LEU A 232 5.59 3.93 9.85
C LEU A 232 6.89 3.44 9.23
N SER A 233 6.98 3.52 7.92
CA SER A 233 8.24 3.33 7.21
C SER A 233 9.24 4.44 7.56
N PRO A 234 10.54 4.27 7.27
CA PRO A 234 11.52 5.35 7.40
C PRO A 234 11.15 6.59 6.59
N THR A 235 10.59 6.42 5.39
CA THR A 235 10.12 7.52 4.53
C THR A 235 8.97 8.28 5.18
N GLU A 236 7.95 7.58 5.68
CA GLU A 236 6.82 8.19 6.37
C GLU A 236 7.26 8.98 7.61
N LYS A 237 8.18 8.43 8.41
CA LYS A 237 8.76 9.14 9.58
C LYS A 237 9.48 10.43 9.16
N LYS A 238 10.31 10.36 8.11
CA LYS A 238 11.02 11.51 7.56
C LYS A 238 10.08 12.60 7.03
N GLU A 239 8.96 12.18 6.46
CA GLU A 239 7.91 13.06 5.97
C GLU A 239 7.05 13.68 7.08
N GLY A 240 7.22 13.28 8.34
CA GLY A 240 6.51 13.82 9.51
C GLY A 240 5.19 13.14 9.82
N TRP A 241 4.96 11.92 9.32
CA TRP A 241 3.83 11.11 9.76
C TRP A 241 4.01 10.62 11.18
N ALA A 242 2.91 10.54 11.94
CA ALA A 242 2.80 9.94 13.26
C ALA A 242 1.62 8.95 13.28
N LEU A 243 1.76 7.86 14.03
CA LEU A 243 0.64 6.96 14.29
C LEU A 243 -0.30 7.64 15.30
N LEU A 244 -1.59 7.63 15.00
CA LEU A 244 -2.64 7.92 15.97
C LEU A 244 -3.07 6.67 16.72
N TRP A 245 -2.78 5.50 16.17
CA TRP A 245 -3.05 4.21 16.81
C TRP A 245 -1.95 3.21 16.49
N ASP A 246 -1.46 2.51 17.52
CA ASP A 246 -0.31 1.63 17.47
C ASP A 246 -0.62 0.18 17.07
N GLY A 247 -1.91 -0.14 16.84
CA GLY A 247 -2.35 -1.50 16.55
C GLY A 247 -2.47 -2.43 17.76
N LYS A 248 -2.22 -1.96 18.98
CA LYS A 248 -2.10 -2.82 20.18
C LYS A 248 -2.83 -2.28 21.40
N THR A 249 -2.84 -0.97 21.60
CA THR A 249 -3.35 -0.34 22.82
C THR A 249 -4.39 0.74 22.48
N ALA A 250 -5.10 1.21 23.50
CA ALA A 250 -6.00 2.35 23.39
C ALA A 250 -5.31 3.69 23.69
N GLU A 251 -3.98 3.71 23.76
CA GLU A 251 -3.22 4.92 24.06
C GLU A 251 -3.50 6.02 23.04
N GLY A 252 -3.63 7.25 23.52
CA GLY A 252 -3.99 8.40 22.67
C GLY A 252 -5.48 8.57 22.40
N TRP A 253 -6.31 7.60 22.81
CA TRP A 253 -7.77 7.61 22.61
C TRP A 253 -8.55 7.57 23.92
N ARG A 254 -9.77 8.10 23.91
CA ARG A 254 -10.78 8.03 24.98
C ARG A 254 -12.18 7.99 24.38
N GLY A 255 -13.16 7.61 25.14
CA GLY A 255 -14.55 7.81 24.74
C GLY A 255 -14.85 9.29 24.58
N ALA A 256 -15.71 9.65 23.61
CA ALA A 256 -16.04 11.05 23.34
C ALA A 256 -16.59 11.77 24.57
N ARG A 257 -17.30 11.04 25.44
CA ARG A 257 -17.91 11.55 26.68
C ARG A 257 -17.35 10.91 27.94
N MET A 258 -16.15 10.30 27.85
CA MET A 258 -15.48 9.60 28.93
C MET A 258 -14.06 10.11 29.08
N ALA A 259 -13.48 9.95 30.27
CA ALA A 259 -12.06 10.22 30.49
C ALA A 259 -11.17 9.14 29.86
N ASP A 260 -11.64 7.89 29.89
CA ASP A 260 -10.90 6.71 29.45
C ASP A 260 -11.53 6.11 28.17
N PHE A 261 -10.82 5.13 27.61
CA PHE A 261 -11.31 4.33 26.47
C PHE A 261 -12.50 3.45 26.93
N PRO A 262 -13.55 3.27 26.09
CA PRO A 262 -14.71 2.47 26.43
C PRO A 262 -14.36 1.03 26.79
N LYS A 263 -14.95 0.50 27.86
CA LYS A 263 -14.74 -0.90 28.29
C LYS A 263 -15.56 -1.93 27.49
N LYS A 264 -16.51 -1.49 26.67
CA LYS A 264 -17.35 -2.32 25.80
C LYS A 264 -17.58 -1.59 24.46
N GLY A 265 -18.09 -2.30 23.48
CA GLY A 265 -18.42 -1.75 22.16
C GLY A 265 -17.22 -1.63 21.21
N TRP A 266 -16.01 -1.64 21.73
CA TRP A 266 -14.76 -1.64 20.98
C TRP A 266 -13.88 -2.83 21.34
N ALA A 267 -13.17 -3.39 20.38
CA ALA A 267 -12.17 -4.43 20.57
C ALA A 267 -10.87 -4.06 19.83
N ILE A 268 -9.75 -4.50 20.39
CA ILE A 268 -8.42 -4.41 19.78
C ILE A 268 -7.92 -5.83 19.62
N GLU A 269 -7.93 -6.34 18.39
CA GLU A 269 -7.63 -7.74 18.09
C GLU A 269 -6.79 -7.82 16.81
N ASP A 270 -5.68 -8.54 16.82
CA ASP A 270 -4.82 -8.80 15.65
C ASP A 270 -4.42 -7.54 14.85
N GLY A 271 -4.13 -6.43 15.54
CA GLY A 271 -3.80 -5.17 14.88
C GLY A 271 -4.99 -4.47 14.22
N ILE A 272 -6.20 -4.82 14.63
CA ILE A 272 -7.46 -4.21 14.15
C ILE A 272 -8.16 -3.55 15.34
N LEU A 273 -8.57 -2.30 15.15
CA LEU A 273 -9.48 -1.59 16.03
C LEU A 273 -10.89 -1.78 15.48
N LYS A 274 -11.74 -2.43 16.23
CA LYS A 274 -13.04 -2.93 15.80
C LYS A 274 -14.17 -2.30 16.60
N VAL A 275 -15.20 -1.81 15.92
CA VAL A 275 -16.51 -1.57 16.52
C VAL A 275 -17.24 -2.91 16.59
N ASN A 276 -17.62 -3.35 17.78
CA ASN A 276 -18.38 -4.59 17.95
C ASN A 276 -19.83 -4.37 17.55
N LYS A 277 -20.42 -5.37 16.91
CA LYS A 277 -21.83 -5.32 16.55
C LYS A 277 -22.71 -5.13 17.79
N GLY A 278 -23.56 -4.12 17.76
CA GLY A 278 -24.57 -3.79 18.74
C GLY A 278 -25.98 -3.95 18.17
N ASP A 279 -26.85 -3.01 18.52
CA ASP A 279 -28.26 -2.96 18.10
C ASP A 279 -28.51 -2.02 16.89
N GLY A 280 -27.45 -1.48 16.28
CA GLY A 280 -27.53 -0.49 15.20
C GLY A 280 -27.86 0.93 15.67
N GLY A 281 -27.86 1.16 16.97
CA GLY A 281 -28.09 2.48 17.55
C GLY A 281 -26.82 3.33 17.58
N GLU A 282 -26.91 4.58 17.15
CA GLU A 282 -25.79 5.52 17.14
C GLU A 282 -25.25 5.78 18.55
N SER A 283 -23.99 5.49 18.80
CA SER A 283 -23.26 5.68 20.07
C SER A 283 -23.87 4.96 21.29
N THR A 284 -24.62 3.88 21.09
CA THR A 284 -25.32 3.17 22.19
C THR A 284 -24.55 2.00 22.77
N ASN A 285 -23.66 1.38 21.99
CA ASN A 285 -22.95 0.16 22.40
C ASN A 285 -21.70 0.47 23.26
N GLY A 286 -20.78 1.28 22.78
CA GLY A 286 -19.59 1.74 23.51
C GLY A 286 -19.42 3.24 23.46
N GLY A 287 -20.09 3.84 22.50
CA GLY A 287 -19.97 5.23 22.16
C GLY A 287 -18.74 5.53 21.29
N ASP A 288 -18.72 6.69 20.70
CA ASP A 288 -17.63 7.16 19.87
C ASP A 288 -16.32 7.27 20.66
N ILE A 289 -15.21 7.06 19.96
CA ILE A 289 -13.88 7.34 20.50
C ILE A 289 -13.27 8.57 19.83
N VAL A 290 -12.54 9.36 20.61
CA VAL A 290 -11.85 10.57 20.14
C VAL A 290 -10.37 10.52 20.52
N THR A 291 -9.53 11.16 19.74
CA THR A 291 -8.12 11.42 20.12
C THR A 291 -8.08 12.27 21.37
N LYS A 292 -7.10 12.06 22.27
CA LYS A 292 -6.88 12.94 23.45
C LYS A 292 -6.42 14.33 23.04
N ARG A 293 -5.65 14.45 21.95
CA ARG A 293 -5.20 15.72 21.35
C ARG A 293 -6.20 16.23 20.33
N MET A 294 -6.20 17.54 20.09
CA MET A 294 -6.87 18.22 18.99
C MET A 294 -5.87 18.53 17.87
N TYR A 295 -6.40 18.70 16.65
CA TYR A 295 -5.60 18.94 15.44
C TYR A 295 -6.22 20.06 14.61
N LYS A 296 -5.37 20.89 13.97
CA LYS A 296 -5.75 22.06 13.19
C LYS A 296 -5.54 21.86 11.70
N ASN A 297 -4.30 21.70 11.27
CA ASN A 297 -3.91 21.48 9.88
C ASN A 297 -3.24 20.11 9.78
N PHE A 298 -3.75 19.23 8.94
CA PHE A 298 -3.24 17.86 8.90
C PHE A 298 -3.60 17.12 7.61
N ILE A 299 -2.91 16.02 7.38
CA ILE A 299 -3.36 14.92 6.53
C ILE A 299 -3.61 13.74 7.45
N LEU A 300 -4.84 13.26 7.50
CA LEU A 300 -5.25 12.06 8.24
C LEU A 300 -5.44 10.92 7.25
N SER A 301 -4.88 9.74 7.54
CA SER A 301 -5.10 8.52 6.77
C SER A 301 -5.62 7.43 7.68
N VAL A 302 -6.69 6.75 7.28
CA VAL A 302 -7.33 5.67 8.03
C VAL A 302 -7.74 4.58 7.07
N ASP A 303 -7.29 3.36 7.30
CA ASP A 303 -7.84 2.20 6.59
C ASP A 303 -9.07 1.70 7.33
N PHE A 304 -10.15 1.46 6.58
CA PHE A 304 -11.41 0.94 7.11
C PHE A 304 -11.96 -0.21 6.26
N LYS A 305 -12.71 -1.08 6.89
CA LYS A 305 -13.48 -2.15 6.24
C LYS A 305 -14.82 -2.27 6.94
N ILE A 306 -15.89 -2.55 6.18
CA ILE A 306 -17.25 -2.63 6.70
C ILE A 306 -17.85 -4.02 6.51
N THR A 307 -18.83 -4.34 7.34
CA THR A 307 -19.76 -5.45 7.10
C THR A 307 -20.96 -4.99 6.26
N GLU A 308 -21.75 -5.94 5.79
CA GLU A 308 -22.97 -5.65 5.02
C GLU A 308 -23.96 -4.84 5.86
N GLY A 309 -24.43 -3.74 5.28
CA GLY A 309 -25.38 -2.84 5.92
C GLY A 309 -24.79 -1.92 7.00
N ALA A 310 -23.47 -1.90 7.17
CA ALA A 310 -22.84 -1.14 8.25
C ALA A 310 -22.84 0.38 8.01
N ASN A 311 -22.83 1.10 9.13
CA ASN A 311 -22.67 2.56 9.24
C ASN A 311 -21.60 2.90 10.28
N SER A 312 -20.78 3.87 9.97
CA SER A 312 -19.76 4.48 10.83
C SER A 312 -19.31 5.82 10.22
N GLY A 313 -18.31 6.46 10.80
CA GLY A 313 -17.77 7.71 10.29
C GLY A 313 -16.41 8.04 10.87
N ILE A 314 -15.63 8.82 10.12
CA ILE A 314 -14.41 9.46 10.61
C ILE A 314 -14.71 10.95 10.72
N LYS A 315 -14.77 11.46 11.95
CA LYS A 315 -15.08 12.89 12.16
C LYS A 315 -13.82 13.66 12.54
N TYR A 316 -13.83 14.93 12.20
CA TYR A 316 -12.75 15.87 12.50
C TYR A 316 -13.33 17.23 12.87
N PHE A 317 -12.53 18.09 13.51
CA PHE A 317 -13.00 19.27 14.20
C PHE A 317 -14.08 18.95 15.24
N VAL A 318 -13.95 17.77 15.87
CA VAL A 318 -14.95 17.35 16.87
C VAL A 318 -14.78 18.12 18.16
N ASN A 319 -15.89 18.69 18.63
CA ASN A 319 -16.01 19.21 19.98
C ASN A 319 -17.10 18.42 20.73
N PRO A 320 -16.72 17.53 21.68
CA PRO A 320 -17.68 16.71 22.43
C PRO A 320 -18.67 17.52 23.28
N ASP A 321 -18.34 18.76 23.60
CA ASP A 321 -19.22 19.64 24.42
C ASP A 321 -20.40 20.24 23.63
N LEU A 322 -20.36 20.22 22.29
CA LEU A 322 -21.45 20.71 21.46
C LEU A 322 -22.71 19.84 21.57
N ASN A 323 -22.56 18.52 21.74
CA ASN A 323 -23.67 17.60 21.96
C ASN A 323 -23.41 16.74 23.20
N LYS A 324 -24.08 17.05 24.30
CA LYS A 324 -24.04 16.27 25.55
C LYS A 324 -25.22 15.28 25.67
N GLY A 325 -26.14 15.30 24.70
CA GLY A 325 -27.31 14.41 24.65
C GLY A 325 -26.99 13.03 23.99
N ALA A 326 -28.05 12.38 23.52
CA ALA A 326 -27.91 11.11 22.76
C ALA A 326 -27.26 11.33 21.39
N GLY A 327 -26.78 10.25 20.78
CA GLY A 327 -26.16 10.24 19.47
C GLY A 327 -24.67 10.58 19.50
N SER A 328 -24.06 10.73 18.35
CA SER A 328 -22.63 10.95 18.15
C SER A 328 -22.18 12.37 18.51
N ALA A 329 -20.93 12.54 18.87
CA ALA A 329 -20.33 13.87 19.05
C ALA A 329 -20.24 14.61 17.70
N ILE A 330 -20.35 15.95 17.76
CA ILE A 330 -20.49 16.82 16.58
C ILE A 330 -19.15 17.20 15.99
N GLY A 331 -19.02 17.04 14.68
CA GLY A 331 -17.87 17.41 13.85
C GLY A 331 -18.15 17.19 12.37
N CYS A 332 -17.29 17.69 11.49
CA CYS A 332 -17.33 17.34 10.07
C CYS A 332 -17.03 15.85 9.91
N GLU A 333 -17.68 15.19 8.96
CA GLU A 333 -17.65 13.72 8.87
C GLU A 333 -17.36 13.22 7.47
N PHE A 334 -16.31 12.41 7.34
CA PHE A 334 -16.13 11.51 6.22
C PHE A 334 -17.00 10.27 6.48
N GLN A 335 -18.07 10.11 5.70
CA GLN A 335 -19.03 9.03 5.91
C GLN A 335 -18.47 7.68 5.54
N ILE A 336 -18.72 6.67 6.40
CA ILE A 336 -18.46 5.26 6.15
C ILE A 336 -19.80 4.53 6.17
N LEU A 337 -20.24 4.01 5.01
CA LEU A 337 -21.59 3.45 4.87
C LEU A 337 -21.62 2.34 3.80
N ASP A 338 -22.50 1.37 3.99
CA ASP A 338 -22.96 0.52 2.90
C ASP A 338 -24.05 1.23 2.09
N ASP A 339 -23.66 1.85 0.99
CA ASP A 339 -24.54 2.66 0.13
C ASP A 339 -25.78 1.90 -0.41
N GLU A 340 -25.70 0.57 -0.50
CA GLU A 340 -26.78 -0.27 -1.04
C GLU A 340 -27.75 -0.75 0.03
N LYS A 341 -27.24 -1.12 1.19
CA LYS A 341 -27.99 -1.85 2.23
C LYS A 341 -28.43 -0.96 3.38
N HIS A 342 -27.63 0.03 3.80
CA HIS A 342 -28.00 0.87 4.93
C HIS A 342 -29.08 1.89 4.55
N PRO A 343 -30.16 2.05 5.35
CA PRO A 343 -31.27 2.94 5.02
C PRO A 343 -30.87 4.41 4.89
N ASP A 344 -29.88 4.88 5.66
CA ASP A 344 -29.42 6.28 5.64
C ASP A 344 -28.82 6.68 4.28
N ALA A 345 -28.31 5.74 3.48
CA ALA A 345 -27.82 6.01 2.12
C ALA A 345 -28.88 6.61 1.18
N LYS A 346 -30.16 6.34 1.47
CA LYS A 346 -31.33 6.82 0.71
C LYS A 346 -31.92 8.11 1.26
N MET A 347 -31.41 8.55 2.40
CA MET A 347 -31.82 9.79 3.06
C MET A 347 -30.93 10.97 2.62
N GLY A 348 -31.22 12.16 3.11
CA GLY A 348 -30.49 13.35 2.74
C GLY A 348 -30.80 13.85 1.33
N VAL A 349 -29.84 14.54 0.70
CA VAL A 349 -30.03 15.19 -0.61
C VAL A 349 -28.95 14.68 -1.58
N LYS A 350 -29.40 14.14 -2.74
CA LYS A 350 -28.50 13.72 -3.84
C LYS A 350 -27.38 12.74 -3.42
N GLY A 351 -27.59 11.92 -2.38
CA GLY A 351 -26.61 10.94 -1.90
C GLY A 351 -25.54 11.53 -0.97
N ASN A 352 -25.78 12.69 -0.36
CA ASN A 352 -24.83 13.33 0.56
C ASN A 352 -24.66 12.59 1.91
N ARG A 353 -25.27 11.40 2.07
CA ARG A 353 -25.08 10.50 3.19
C ARG A 353 -24.42 9.17 2.80
N GLN A 354 -23.97 9.05 1.56
CA GLN A 354 -23.25 7.88 1.06
C GLN A 354 -21.78 7.91 1.46
N VAL A 355 -21.08 6.76 1.32
CA VAL A 355 -19.66 6.64 1.69
C VAL A 355 -18.79 7.71 1.05
N ALA A 356 -17.81 8.22 1.82
CA ALA A 356 -16.89 9.30 1.47
C ALA A 356 -17.52 10.69 1.29
N SER A 357 -18.84 10.83 1.40
CA SER A 357 -19.50 12.14 1.44
C SER A 357 -19.03 12.95 2.65
N LEU A 358 -19.07 14.28 2.54
CA LEU A 358 -19.15 15.12 3.72
C LEU A 358 -20.61 15.01 4.21
N TYR A 359 -20.78 14.17 5.23
CA TYR A 359 -22.10 13.70 5.66
C TYR A 359 -23.14 14.82 5.81
N ASP A 360 -24.30 14.61 5.18
CA ASP A 360 -25.47 15.49 5.11
C ASP A 360 -25.21 16.87 4.46
N LEU A 361 -24.02 17.11 3.88
CA LEU A 361 -23.63 18.39 3.28
C LEU A 361 -23.27 18.24 1.80
N ILE A 362 -22.20 17.51 1.48
CA ILE A 362 -21.67 17.40 0.11
C ILE A 362 -21.58 15.93 -0.31
N PRO A 363 -22.26 15.53 -1.40
CA PRO A 363 -22.20 14.14 -1.88
C PRO A 363 -20.85 13.82 -2.54
N ALA A 364 -20.33 12.62 -2.29
CA ALA A 364 -19.25 12.05 -3.09
C ALA A 364 -19.77 11.61 -4.48
N PRO A 365 -18.92 11.54 -5.52
CA PRO A 365 -19.29 11.04 -6.84
C PRO A 365 -19.87 9.62 -6.76
N LYS A 366 -20.77 9.28 -7.71
CA LYS A 366 -21.39 7.94 -7.75
C LYS A 366 -20.39 6.85 -8.12
N ASP A 367 -19.42 7.16 -8.94
CA ASP A 367 -18.36 6.29 -9.46
C ASP A 367 -17.08 6.29 -8.59
N LYS A 368 -17.20 6.74 -7.34
CA LYS A 368 -16.09 6.71 -6.37
C LYS A 368 -15.49 5.30 -6.21
N PRO A 369 -14.17 5.18 -6.01
CA PRO A 369 -13.49 3.88 -5.98
C PRO A 369 -13.69 3.17 -4.62
N PHE A 370 -14.90 2.78 -4.29
CA PHE A 370 -15.23 2.07 -3.05
C PHE A 370 -15.27 0.56 -3.27
N ASN A 371 -14.49 -0.18 -2.48
CA ASN A 371 -14.55 -1.64 -2.46
C ASN A 371 -15.23 -2.12 -1.17
N LYS A 372 -16.50 -2.49 -1.29
CA LYS A 372 -17.35 -2.89 -0.17
C LYS A 372 -16.85 -4.11 0.61
N LYS A 373 -16.11 -5.04 -0.02
CA LYS A 373 -15.66 -6.30 0.59
C LYS A 373 -14.24 -6.25 1.14
N GLU A 374 -13.49 -5.22 0.82
CA GLU A 374 -12.07 -5.11 1.10
C GLU A 374 -11.75 -3.90 1.96
N TRP A 375 -10.49 -3.76 2.33
CA TRP A 375 -10.00 -2.57 2.98
C TRP A 375 -10.02 -1.38 2.03
N ASN A 376 -10.44 -0.23 2.55
CA ASN A 376 -10.43 1.06 1.87
C ASN A 376 -9.62 2.05 2.68
N THR A 377 -8.96 2.98 2.01
CA THR A 377 -8.22 4.06 2.66
C THR A 377 -8.99 5.37 2.52
N ALA A 378 -9.42 5.93 3.63
CA ALA A 378 -9.90 7.32 3.73
C ALA A 378 -8.71 8.23 3.98
N THR A 379 -8.57 9.30 3.19
CA THR A 379 -7.62 10.37 3.46
C THR A 379 -8.35 11.70 3.55
N ILE A 380 -8.11 12.44 4.63
CA ILE A 380 -8.69 13.75 4.87
C ILE A 380 -7.54 14.75 4.94
N VAL A 381 -7.55 15.74 4.05
CA VAL A 381 -6.57 16.82 4.01
C VAL A 381 -7.23 18.09 4.55
N VAL A 382 -6.62 18.71 5.55
CA VAL A 382 -7.08 19.97 6.13
C VAL A 382 -5.94 20.98 6.10
N LYS A 383 -6.16 22.08 5.39
CA LYS A 383 -5.23 23.21 5.32
C LYS A 383 -5.98 24.52 5.50
N GLY A 384 -5.97 25.05 6.72
CA GLY A 384 -6.82 26.18 7.10
C GLY A 384 -8.31 25.85 6.95
N ASN A 385 -9.01 26.62 6.14
CA ASN A 385 -10.41 26.38 5.82
C ASN A 385 -10.63 25.43 4.64
N HIS A 386 -9.57 25.10 3.89
CA HIS A 386 -9.65 24.18 2.77
C HIS A 386 -9.58 22.74 3.24
N VAL A 387 -10.51 21.90 2.77
CA VAL A 387 -10.63 20.50 3.15
C VAL A 387 -10.86 19.63 1.91
N GLU A 388 -10.21 18.48 1.88
CA GLU A 388 -10.40 17.46 0.84
C GLU A 388 -10.70 16.10 1.47
N HIS A 389 -11.61 15.33 0.84
CA HIS A 389 -11.79 13.91 1.08
C HIS A 389 -11.23 13.10 -0.09
N TRP A 390 -10.47 12.07 0.22
CA TRP A 390 -9.93 11.13 -0.74
C TRP A 390 -10.31 9.71 -0.35
N LEU A 391 -10.74 8.91 -1.32
CA LEU A 391 -11.03 7.49 -1.14
C LEU A 391 -10.12 6.68 -2.05
N ASN A 392 -9.34 5.76 -1.48
CA ASN A 392 -8.40 4.90 -2.20
C ASN A 392 -7.47 5.67 -3.16
N GLY A 393 -7.00 6.85 -2.72
CA GLY A 393 -6.08 7.70 -3.49
C GLY A 393 -6.75 8.58 -4.56
N VAL A 394 -8.08 8.57 -4.67
CA VAL A 394 -8.83 9.45 -5.57
C VAL A 394 -9.53 10.55 -4.77
N LYS A 395 -9.32 11.82 -5.14
CA LYS A 395 -10.04 12.94 -4.52
C LYS A 395 -11.51 12.90 -4.92
N VAL A 396 -12.39 12.82 -3.93
CA VAL A 396 -13.83 12.71 -4.12
C VAL A 396 -14.60 13.95 -3.71
N ILE A 397 -14.08 14.73 -2.76
CA ILE A 397 -14.68 16.00 -2.30
C ILE A 397 -13.58 17.02 -2.04
N GLU A 398 -13.91 18.27 -2.32
CA GLU A 398 -13.13 19.45 -1.98
C GLU A 398 -14.06 20.58 -1.58
N TYR A 399 -13.76 21.27 -0.49
CA TYR A 399 -14.58 22.38 -0.02
C TYR A 399 -13.82 23.36 0.85
N THR A 400 -14.39 24.52 1.05
CA THR A 400 -13.85 25.57 1.94
C THR A 400 -14.86 25.88 3.02
N ARG A 401 -14.44 25.74 4.29
CA ARG A 401 -15.23 26.08 5.47
C ARG A 401 -15.32 27.61 5.66
N ASN A 402 -16.21 28.03 6.53
CA ASN A 402 -16.27 29.40 7.05
C ASN A 402 -16.44 30.47 5.96
N ASN A 403 -17.24 30.18 4.93
CA ASN A 403 -17.63 31.12 3.89
C ASN A 403 -19.16 31.06 3.65
N ALA A 404 -19.68 31.93 2.79
CA ALA A 404 -21.13 32.02 2.52
C ALA A 404 -21.70 30.68 1.99
N MET A 405 -21.00 29.97 1.12
CA MET A 405 -21.42 28.68 0.61
C MET A 405 -21.50 27.64 1.72
N TRP A 406 -20.48 27.57 2.57
CA TRP A 406 -20.46 26.71 3.74
C TRP A 406 -21.65 26.96 4.66
N ASN A 407 -21.91 28.24 5.00
CA ASN A 407 -23.00 28.61 5.86
C ASN A 407 -24.38 28.22 5.26
N ALA A 408 -24.54 28.35 3.94
CA ALA A 408 -25.75 27.92 3.25
C ALA A 408 -25.90 26.38 3.31
N LEU A 409 -24.85 25.61 3.07
CA LEU A 409 -24.88 24.14 3.18
C LEU A 409 -25.28 23.70 4.59
N VAL A 410 -24.67 24.28 5.63
CA VAL A 410 -25.00 23.98 7.03
C VAL A 410 -26.44 24.32 7.35
N ALA A 411 -26.95 25.49 6.90
CA ALA A 411 -28.34 25.92 7.13
C ALA A 411 -29.38 24.96 6.51
N TYR A 412 -29.05 24.25 5.44
CA TYR A 412 -29.90 23.26 4.78
C TYR A 412 -29.69 21.82 5.24
N SER A 413 -28.79 21.58 6.21
CA SER A 413 -28.49 20.27 6.76
C SER A 413 -29.11 20.03 8.13
N LYS A 414 -28.95 18.79 8.64
CA LYS A 414 -29.31 18.48 10.03
C LYS A 414 -28.52 19.28 11.08
N TYR A 415 -27.39 19.89 10.64
CA TYR A 415 -26.48 20.64 11.51
C TYR A 415 -26.85 22.11 11.70
N ARG A 416 -27.97 22.57 11.11
CA ARG A 416 -28.44 23.98 11.20
C ARG A 416 -28.63 24.48 12.63
N ASP A 417 -28.99 23.59 13.56
CA ASP A 417 -29.23 23.93 14.96
C ASP A 417 -27.95 23.90 15.82
N TRP A 418 -26.80 23.62 15.20
CA TRP A 418 -25.51 23.55 15.88
C TRP A 418 -24.69 24.80 15.60
N PRO A 419 -24.59 25.74 16.58
CA PRO A 419 -23.80 26.96 16.39
C PRO A 419 -22.34 26.66 16.01
N ASN A 420 -21.82 27.35 15.01
CA ASN A 420 -20.46 27.23 14.52
C ASN A 420 -20.05 25.81 14.06
N PHE A 421 -21.00 25.00 13.61
CA PHE A 421 -20.71 23.67 13.07
C PHE A 421 -19.56 23.72 12.05
N GLY A 422 -18.52 22.93 12.29
CA GLY A 422 -17.36 22.80 11.41
C GLY A 422 -16.44 24.02 11.31
N ASN A 423 -16.69 25.10 12.08
CA ASN A 423 -15.90 26.32 12.05
C ASN A 423 -14.85 26.43 13.16
N ALA A 424 -14.70 25.40 14.01
CA ALA A 424 -13.62 25.36 14.98
C ALA A 424 -12.26 25.42 14.30
N GLU A 425 -11.29 26.11 14.93
CA GLU A 425 -9.91 26.17 14.42
C GLU A 425 -9.18 24.84 14.54
N GLU A 426 -9.47 24.09 15.59
CA GLU A 426 -8.94 22.76 15.87
C GLU A 426 -10.03 21.88 16.52
N GLY A 427 -9.84 20.57 16.50
CA GLY A 427 -10.75 19.63 17.13
C GLY A 427 -10.18 18.24 17.22
N HIS A 428 -10.89 17.38 17.92
CA HIS A 428 -10.54 15.98 18.00
C HIS A 428 -10.82 15.25 16.67
N ILE A 429 -10.05 14.16 16.43
CA ILE A 429 -10.42 13.16 15.44
C ILE A 429 -11.27 12.11 16.15
N LEU A 430 -12.34 11.64 15.51
CA LEU A 430 -13.29 10.69 16.06
C LEU A 430 -13.49 9.51 15.11
N LEU A 431 -13.57 8.31 15.68
CA LEU A 431 -14.10 7.13 15.02
C LEU A 431 -15.45 6.80 15.64
N GLN A 432 -16.47 6.61 14.78
CA GLN A 432 -17.85 6.51 15.22
C GLN A 432 -18.25 5.06 15.51
N ASP A 433 -18.95 4.88 16.64
CA ASP A 433 -19.75 3.71 16.98
C ASP A 433 -21.20 3.96 16.56
N HIS A 434 -21.65 3.28 15.49
CA HIS A 434 -23.04 3.30 15.04
C HIS A 434 -23.78 1.98 15.32
N GLY A 435 -23.19 1.12 16.17
CA GLY A 435 -23.75 -0.18 16.51
C GLY A 435 -23.56 -1.27 15.46
N ASP A 436 -22.86 -0.97 14.37
CA ASP A 436 -22.50 -1.90 13.31
C ASP A 436 -21.04 -2.29 13.38
N GLU A 437 -20.70 -3.49 12.90
CA GLU A 437 -19.33 -3.96 12.89
C GLU A 437 -18.51 -3.30 11.77
N VAL A 438 -17.51 -2.51 12.17
CA VAL A 438 -16.58 -1.83 11.30
C VAL A 438 -15.16 -2.00 11.86
N TRP A 439 -14.18 -2.15 10.97
CA TRP A 439 -12.77 -2.35 11.32
C TRP A 439 -11.93 -1.18 10.86
N PHE A 440 -10.95 -0.79 11.70
CA PHE A 440 -9.99 0.26 11.41
C PHE A 440 -8.55 -0.26 11.64
N LYS A 441 -7.61 0.22 10.83
CA LYS A 441 -6.16 0.06 11.01
C LYS A 441 -5.41 1.20 10.34
N ASN A 442 -4.09 1.24 10.48
CA ASN A 442 -3.23 2.23 9.83
C ASN A 442 -3.70 3.68 10.07
N VAL A 443 -4.17 3.96 11.30
CA VAL A 443 -4.63 5.31 11.66
C VAL A 443 -3.41 6.19 11.91
N LYS A 444 -3.12 7.09 10.97
CA LYS A 444 -1.93 7.95 11.02
C LYS A 444 -2.22 9.37 10.56
N ILE A 445 -1.46 10.31 11.08
CA ILE A 445 -1.62 11.74 10.82
C ILE A 445 -0.27 12.38 10.48
N LYS A 446 -0.30 13.38 9.60
CA LYS A 446 0.81 14.29 9.32
C LYS A 446 0.33 15.71 9.58
N GLU A 447 0.87 16.34 10.62
CA GLU A 447 0.55 17.74 10.92
C GLU A 447 1.20 18.65 9.88
N LEU A 448 0.43 19.61 9.34
CA LEU A 448 0.88 20.58 8.37
C LEU A 448 1.19 21.90 9.07
N LYS A 449 2.26 22.57 8.62
CA LYS A 449 2.67 23.89 9.13
C LYS A 449 1.79 25.00 8.58
#